data_2a34b4f9e80c230649fe7ffdbe4f0633
#
_entry.id   2a34b4f9e80c230649fe7ffdbe4f0633
#
_cell.length_a   1.000
_cell.length_b   1.000
_cell.length_c   1.000
_cell.angle_alpha   90.00
_cell.angle_beta   90.00
_cell.angle_gamma   90.00
#
_symmetry.space_group_name_H-M   'P 1'
#
loop_
_entity.id
_entity.type
_entity.pdbx_description
1 polymer ?
#
loop_
_entity_poly.entity_id
_entity_poly.type
_entity_poly.pdbx_seq_one_letter_code
_entity_poly.pdbx_strand_id
1 'polypeptide(L)'
;MLKKILVRGPALSRSGYGEQTRFALRALKSREDVFDIHIINLPWGRTGNIVGDTEEVHWIHEMMTKTAHYTAQPNIQFDVSLQVTIPLEFEKLAPVNIGYTAGIETTKVSPKWIEKSNDVIDKIITISEHSKAVFETTKYNVKNNETGEERENWGLEVPVEIVGYPTRTAAPEPVNIELATNKNFLVVSQWGPRKNIDNTIKWFVQEFKDDPDAGLILKTNTAADCVMDREITTQRLRALLREEDSWGVPDRKCTIYLVHGELTEGQLTWLYQHPTMQALINIAHGEGFGLPLFEAAYNGLPLITITWGGQLDFICRPNKKGKQVPHVIRVDHDMKPVQKAAIWEGVIEAESMWAFAKESSYKKALRDAVDKPTHYRQRAALLQKTILKNFSEEALFEKFVSHIHEEQDEEVLEWLKKIEEVSEL
;
A
#
# COMPACT_ATOMS: atom_id res chain seq x y z
N MET A 1 -16.27 13.12 -27.91
CA MET A 1 -15.81 14.18 -26.95
C MET A 1 -15.08 13.48 -25.82
N LEU A 2 -13.92 13.97 -25.35
CA LEU A 2 -13.19 13.32 -24.25
C LEU A 2 -13.99 13.40 -22.95
N LYS A 3 -13.97 12.35 -22.15
CA LYS A 3 -14.60 12.28 -20.84
C LYS A 3 -13.76 13.08 -19.82
N LYS A 4 -14.31 14.15 -19.26
CA LYS A 4 -13.61 14.96 -18.26
C LYS A 4 -13.58 14.23 -16.92
N ILE A 5 -12.39 13.85 -16.48
CA ILE A 5 -12.20 13.15 -15.20
C ILE A 5 -11.43 14.00 -14.20
N LEU A 6 -12.00 14.20 -13.02
CA LEU A 6 -11.34 14.87 -11.89
C LEU A 6 -10.71 13.84 -10.98
N VAL A 7 -9.39 13.78 -10.92
CA VAL A 7 -8.64 12.99 -9.94
C VAL A 7 -8.34 13.85 -8.72
N ARG A 8 -8.90 13.47 -7.58
CA ARG A 8 -8.68 14.14 -6.30
C ARG A 8 -7.91 13.20 -5.37
N GLY A 9 -6.65 13.51 -5.10
CA GLY A 9 -5.78 12.66 -4.30
C GLY A 9 -4.41 13.26 -4.05
N PRO A 10 -3.59 12.67 -3.16
CA PRO A 10 -2.29 13.22 -2.74
C PRO A 10 -1.17 12.90 -3.73
N ALA A 11 -1.29 13.32 -4.99
CA ALA A 11 -0.38 12.95 -6.10
C ALA A 11 1.10 13.24 -5.80
N LEU A 12 1.38 14.31 -5.05
CA LEU A 12 2.75 14.73 -4.70
C LEU A 12 3.21 14.22 -3.34
N SER A 13 2.44 13.39 -2.65
CA SER A 13 2.84 12.83 -1.34
C SER A 13 3.71 11.57 -1.48
N ARG A 14 4.69 11.42 -0.58
CA ARG A 14 5.50 10.19 -0.41
C ARG A 14 4.80 9.17 0.51
N SER A 15 3.56 8.88 0.23
CA SER A 15 2.75 7.92 0.97
C SER A 15 2.23 6.82 0.05
N GLY A 16 1.68 5.74 0.63
CA GLY A 16 0.98 4.71 -0.14
C GLY A 16 -0.18 5.28 -0.96
N TYR A 17 -0.93 6.25 -0.40
CA TYR A 17 -1.97 6.95 -1.15
C TYR A 17 -1.42 7.86 -2.26
N GLY A 18 -0.22 8.44 -2.05
CA GLY A 18 0.47 9.18 -3.11
C GLY A 18 0.84 8.28 -4.28
N GLU A 19 1.39 7.10 -4.02
CA GLU A 19 1.69 6.12 -5.08
C GLU A 19 0.41 5.60 -5.74
N GLN A 20 -0.64 5.38 -4.98
CA GLN A 20 -1.95 5.00 -5.49
C GLN A 20 -2.53 6.07 -6.43
N THR A 21 -2.38 7.35 -6.07
CA THR A 21 -2.82 8.47 -6.93
C THR A 21 -2.00 8.52 -8.23
N ARG A 22 -0.66 8.40 -8.15
CA ARG A 22 0.21 8.39 -9.34
C ARG A 22 -0.06 7.18 -10.23
N PHE A 23 -0.31 6.01 -9.65
CA PHE A 23 -0.74 4.85 -10.44
C PHE A 23 -2.04 5.14 -11.20
N ALA A 24 -3.07 5.68 -10.55
CA ALA A 24 -4.33 6.05 -11.20
C ALA A 24 -4.11 7.06 -12.33
N LEU A 25 -3.25 8.05 -12.09
CA LEU A 25 -2.89 9.07 -13.09
C LEU A 25 -2.16 8.47 -14.29
N ARG A 26 -1.20 7.55 -14.08
CA ARG A 26 -0.52 6.84 -15.18
C ARG A 26 -1.48 5.98 -15.98
N ALA A 27 -2.38 5.26 -15.30
CA ALA A 27 -3.40 4.45 -15.97
C ALA A 27 -4.35 5.29 -16.81
N LEU A 28 -4.82 6.44 -16.33
CA LEU A 28 -5.65 7.36 -17.10
C LEU A 28 -4.87 8.00 -18.26
N LYS A 29 -3.60 8.37 -18.03
CA LYS A 29 -2.72 8.93 -19.05
C LYS A 29 -2.48 7.96 -20.22
N SER A 30 -2.47 6.65 -19.97
CA SER A 30 -2.36 5.65 -21.05
C SER A 30 -3.56 5.66 -22.01
N ARG A 31 -4.65 6.35 -21.66
CA ARG A 31 -5.88 6.53 -22.44
C ARG A 31 -6.28 8.01 -22.56
N GLU A 32 -5.31 8.87 -22.92
CA GLU A 32 -5.58 10.28 -23.24
C GLU A 32 -6.49 10.45 -24.48
N ASP A 33 -6.67 9.40 -25.27
CA ASP A 33 -7.68 9.31 -26.33
C ASP A 33 -9.12 9.29 -25.79
N VAL A 34 -9.31 8.89 -24.53
CA VAL A 34 -10.61 8.77 -23.84
C VAL A 34 -10.82 9.87 -22.83
N PHE A 35 -9.77 10.24 -22.06
CA PHE A 35 -9.88 11.09 -20.89
C PHE A 35 -9.27 12.48 -21.06
N ASP A 36 -10.02 13.48 -20.66
CA ASP A 36 -9.53 14.84 -20.37
C ASP A 36 -9.27 14.94 -18.86
N ILE A 37 -7.98 14.78 -18.45
CA ILE A 37 -7.59 14.58 -17.05
C ILE A 37 -7.42 15.92 -16.34
N HIS A 38 -8.01 16.03 -15.16
CA HIS A 38 -7.89 17.14 -14.22
C HIS A 38 -7.44 16.64 -12.84
N ILE A 39 -6.63 17.41 -12.10
CA ILE A 39 -6.05 16.99 -10.82
C ILE A 39 -6.27 18.05 -9.75
N ILE A 40 -6.80 17.60 -8.58
CA ILE A 40 -6.75 18.34 -7.33
C ILE A 40 -5.83 17.56 -6.38
N ASN A 41 -4.64 18.12 -6.09
CA ASN A 41 -3.71 17.51 -5.16
C ASN A 41 -4.12 17.81 -3.72
N LEU A 42 -4.28 16.75 -2.91
CA LEU A 42 -4.59 16.84 -1.49
C LEU A 42 -3.31 16.86 -0.64
N PRO A 43 -3.25 17.66 0.44
CA PRO A 43 -2.24 17.45 1.47
C PRO A 43 -2.48 16.10 2.16
N TRP A 44 -1.42 15.39 2.52
CA TRP A 44 -1.56 14.06 3.10
C TRP A 44 -0.72 13.89 4.36
N GLY A 45 -1.36 13.95 5.51
CA GLY A 45 -0.80 13.63 6.81
C GLY A 45 0.57 14.28 7.09
N ARG A 46 1.41 13.55 7.84
CA ARG A 46 2.79 13.93 8.11
C ARG A 46 3.74 13.13 7.22
N THR A 47 3.72 13.39 5.92
CA THR A 47 4.57 12.72 4.94
C THR A 47 5.39 13.77 4.17
N GLY A 48 6.54 13.35 3.62
CA GLY A 48 7.30 14.18 2.70
C GLY A 48 6.54 14.38 1.38
N ASN A 49 6.85 15.45 0.67
CA ASN A 49 6.40 15.66 -0.70
C ASN A 49 7.49 15.21 -1.68
N ILE A 50 7.06 14.79 -2.86
CA ILE A 50 7.98 14.58 -3.97
C ILE A 50 8.40 15.96 -4.46
N VAL A 51 9.70 16.23 -4.29
CA VAL A 51 10.35 17.42 -4.82
C VAL A 51 11.37 16.92 -5.83
N GLY A 52 10.99 16.82 -7.08
CA GLY A 52 11.86 16.25 -8.12
C GLY A 52 11.60 16.89 -9.47
N ASP A 53 12.64 16.86 -10.30
CA ASP A 53 12.62 17.35 -11.68
C ASP A 53 12.41 16.15 -12.62
N THR A 54 11.26 15.44 -12.43
CA THR A 54 10.89 14.30 -13.26
C THR A 54 9.74 14.67 -14.18
N GLU A 55 9.66 14.02 -15.36
CA GLU A 55 8.57 14.22 -16.31
C GLU A 55 7.18 13.98 -15.68
N GLU A 56 7.06 12.98 -14.79
CA GLU A 56 5.81 12.71 -14.08
C GLU A 56 5.39 13.88 -13.18
N VAL A 57 6.33 14.45 -12.42
CA VAL A 57 6.06 15.60 -11.52
C VAL A 57 5.69 16.84 -12.33
N HIS A 58 6.40 17.12 -13.42
CA HIS A 58 6.07 18.24 -14.32
C HIS A 58 4.66 18.08 -14.91
N TRP A 59 4.35 16.91 -15.43
CA TRP A 59 3.02 16.63 -15.99
C TRP A 59 1.91 16.78 -14.92
N ILE A 60 2.13 16.32 -13.69
CA ILE A 60 1.17 16.53 -12.59
C ILE A 60 0.94 18.03 -12.35
N HIS A 61 1.99 18.83 -12.30
CA HIS A 61 1.87 20.29 -12.13
C HIS A 61 1.15 20.96 -13.29
N GLU A 62 1.40 20.54 -14.53
CA GLU A 62 0.67 21.02 -15.71
C GLU A 62 -0.83 20.74 -15.60
N MET A 63 -1.20 19.50 -15.22
CA MET A 63 -2.60 19.12 -15.04
C MET A 63 -3.26 19.86 -13.87
N MET A 64 -2.54 20.12 -12.78
CA MET A 64 -3.02 20.96 -11.68
C MET A 64 -3.28 22.40 -12.17
N THR A 65 -2.38 22.97 -12.96
CA THR A 65 -2.52 24.31 -13.52
C THR A 65 -3.71 24.37 -14.49
N LYS A 66 -3.83 23.42 -15.40
CA LYS A 66 -4.99 23.25 -16.28
C LYS A 66 -6.30 23.19 -15.48
N THR A 67 -6.30 22.43 -14.40
CA THR A 67 -7.49 22.29 -13.53
C THR A 67 -7.85 23.61 -12.87
N ALA A 68 -6.87 24.36 -12.35
CA ALA A 68 -7.10 25.68 -11.75
C ALA A 68 -7.71 26.66 -12.78
N HIS A 69 -7.22 26.67 -14.00
CA HIS A 69 -7.82 27.49 -15.07
C HIS A 69 -9.24 27.05 -15.46
N TYR A 70 -9.49 25.76 -15.54
CA TYR A 70 -10.81 25.22 -15.84
C TYR A 70 -11.81 25.55 -14.74
N THR A 71 -11.45 25.34 -13.46
CA THR A 71 -12.33 25.58 -12.30
C THR A 71 -12.59 27.06 -12.03
N ALA A 72 -11.80 27.97 -12.59
CA ALA A 72 -12.06 29.43 -12.53
C ALA A 72 -13.16 29.89 -13.50
N GLN A 73 -13.61 29.03 -14.42
CA GLN A 73 -14.66 29.38 -15.39
C GLN A 73 -16.06 29.14 -14.77
N PRO A 74 -17.09 29.86 -15.25
CA PRO A 74 -18.48 29.58 -14.83
C PRO A 74 -18.99 28.26 -15.46
N ASN A 75 -19.90 27.59 -14.75
CA ASN A 75 -20.60 26.38 -15.22
C ASN A 75 -19.68 25.20 -15.58
N ILE A 76 -18.62 24.98 -14.78
CA ILE A 76 -17.76 23.83 -14.92
C ILE A 76 -18.49 22.54 -14.55
N GLN A 77 -18.19 21.47 -15.29
CA GLN A 77 -18.71 20.14 -15.01
C GLN A 77 -17.66 19.09 -15.34
N PHE A 78 -17.47 18.12 -14.44
CA PHE A 78 -16.74 16.89 -14.70
C PHE A 78 -17.73 15.76 -14.94
N ASP A 79 -17.37 14.81 -15.79
CA ASP A 79 -18.20 13.62 -16.06
C ASP A 79 -18.00 12.56 -14.98
N VAL A 80 -16.77 12.44 -14.48
CA VAL A 80 -16.38 11.47 -13.46
C VAL A 80 -15.48 12.14 -12.43
N SER A 81 -15.67 11.83 -11.16
CA SER A 81 -14.67 12.07 -10.11
C SER A 81 -14.03 10.77 -9.65
N LEU A 82 -12.71 10.71 -9.60
CA LEU A 82 -11.92 9.62 -9.03
C LEU A 82 -11.22 10.15 -7.78
N GLN A 83 -11.61 9.65 -6.62
CA GLN A 83 -11.15 10.18 -5.33
C GLN A 83 -10.23 9.18 -4.64
N VAL A 84 -8.94 9.49 -4.61
CA VAL A 84 -7.89 8.64 -4.03
C VAL A 84 -7.58 9.11 -2.62
N THR A 85 -8.41 8.71 -1.68
CA THR A 85 -8.34 9.13 -0.27
C THR A 85 -9.09 8.15 0.63
N ILE A 86 -9.10 8.40 1.95
CA ILE A 86 -9.95 7.65 2.89
C ILE A 86 -11.43 7.98 2.66
N PRO A 87 -12.34 7.03 2.84
CA PRO A 87 -13.76 7.23 2.57
C PRO A 87 -14.43 8.41 3.31
N LEU A 88 -13.93 8.79 4.49
CA LEU A 88 -14.43 9.99 5.20
C LEU A 88 -14.33 11.29 4.40
N GLU A 89 -13.38 11.36 3.47
CA GLU A 89 -13.11 12.54 2.65
C GLU A 89 -13.79 12.48 1.27
N PHE A 90 -14.59 11.47 0.98
CA PHE A 90 -15.32 11.38 -0.28
C PHE A 90 -16.38 12.48 -0.38
N GLU A 91 -16.53 13.02 -1.57
CA GLU A 91 -17.46 14.09 -1.88
C GLU A 91 -18.22 13.81 -3.18
N LYS A 92 -19.41 14.37 -3.33
CA LYS A 92 -20.15 14.30 -4.59
C LYS A 92 -19.69 15.43 -5.51
N LEU A 93 -18.80 15.13 -6.46
CA LEU A 93 -18.09 16.11 -7.31
C LEU A 93 -18.46 16.03 -8.79
N ALA A 94 -19.13 14.95 -9.19
CA ALA A 94 -19.51 14.69 -10.57
C ALA A 94 -20.80 13.85 -10.61
N PRO A 95 -21.42 13.64 -11.77
CA PRO A 95 -22.50 12.66 -11.93
C PRO A 95 -22.10 11.23 -11.54
N VAL A 96 -20.85 10.85 -11.84
CA VAL A 96 -20.27 9.55 -11.43
C VAL A 96 -19.10 9.79 -10.49
N ASN A 97 -19.15 9.20 -9.29
CA ASN A 97 -18.14 9.37 -8.26
C ASN A 97 -17.55 8.02 -7.88
N ILE A 98 -16.25 7.84 -8.09
CA ILE A 98 -15.52 6.60 -7.82
C ILE A 98 -14.54 6.86 -6.67
N GLY A 99 -14.65 6.06 -5.59
CA GLY A 99 -13.66 6.04 -4.52
C GLY A 99 -12.57 5.04 -4.83
N TYR A 100 -11.29 5.46 -4.78
CA TYR A 100 -10.16 4.54 -4.85
C TYR A 100 -9.38 4.60 -3.55
N THR A 101 -9.57 3.61 -2.68
CA THR A 101 -9.10 3.66 -1.30
C THR A 101 -8.22 2.46 -0.92
N ALA A 102 -7.33 2.72 0.02
CA ALA A 102 -6.46 1.76 0.69
C ALA A 102 -6.69 1.84 2.21
N GLY A 103 -5.73 1.44 3.02
CA GLY A 103 -5.75 1.71 4.47
C GLY A 103 -6.63 0.77 5.28
N ILE A 104 -7.04 -0.38 4.72
CA ILE A 104 -7.74 -1.42 5.47
C ILE A 104 -6.73 -2.47 5.90
N GLU A 105 -6.27 -2.32 7.14
CA GLU A 105 -5.24 -3.15 7.75
C GLU A 105 -5.76 -3.95 8.96
N THR A 106 -7.10 -3.95 9.14
CA THR A 106 -7.81 -4.59 10.24
C THR A 106 -8.95 -5.47 9.71
N THR A 107 -9.75 -6.04 10.61
CA THR A 107 -10.89 -6.90 10.26
C THR A 107 -12.20 -6.14 10.06
N LYS A 108 -12.24 -4.83 10.26
CA LYS A 108 -13.46 -4.01 10.08
C LYS A 108 -13.13 -2.66 9.47
N VAL A 109 -14.04 -2.12 8.69
CA VAL A 109 -14.05 -0.69 8.31
C VAL A 109 -14.94 0.10 9.25
N SER A 110 -14.64 1.39 9.40
CA SER A 110 -15.45 2.29 10.22
C SER A 110 -16.89 2.43 9.68
N PRO A 111 -17.90 2.49 10.54
CA PRO A 111 -19.28 2.76 10.11
C PRO A 111 -19.38 4.10 9.37
N LYS A 112 -18.59 5.12 9.76
CA LYS A 112 -18.51 6.40 9.05
C LYS A 112 -18.02 6.27 7.61
N TRP A 113 -17.15 5.30 7.34
CA TRP A 113 -16.67 5.01 5.97
C TRP A 113 -17.79 4.42 5.11
N ILE A 114 -18.55 3.50 5.69
CA ILE A 114 -19.70 2.85 5.03
C ILE A 114 -20.77 3.89 4.71
N GLU A 115 -21.16 4.68 5.70
CA GLU A 115 -22.14 5.75 5.55
C GLU A 115 -21.75 6.71 4.42
N LYS A 116 -20.53 7.25 4.51
CA LYS A 116 -20.05 8.22 3.53
C LYS A 116 -19.94 7.63 2.11
N SER A 117 -19.56 6.37 2.00
CA SER A 117 -19.51 5.69 0.70
C SER A 117 -20.89 5.47 0.11
N ASN A 118 -21.84 5.00 0.90
CA ASN A 118 -23.23 4.80 0.44
C ASN A 118 -23.88 6.11 0.00
N ASP A 119 -23.53 7.24 0.64
CA ASP A 119 -24.13 8.54 0.36
C ASP A 119 -23.63 9.19 -0.93
N VAL A 120 -22.34 9.03 -1.25
CA VAL A 120 -21.71 9.90 -2.26
C VAL A 120 -20.95 9.17 -3.36
N ILE A 121 -20.70 7.87 -3.23
CA ILE A 121 -19.88 7.09 -4.16
C ILE A 121 -20.74 6.08 -4.91
N ASP A 122 -20.52 5.93 -6.20
CA ASP A 122 -21.22 4.95 -7.04
C ASP A 122 -20.49 3.60 -7.10
N LYS A 123 -19.16 3.60 -6.88
CA LYS A 123 -18.29 2.41 -6.90
C LYS A 123 -17.04 2.66 -6.08
N ILE A 124 -16.58 1.65 -5.34
CA ILE A 124 -15.28 1.66 -4.69
C ILE A 124 -14.32 0.77 -5.50
N ILE A 125 -13.11 1.27 -5.76
CA ILE A 125 -11.96 0.47 -6.14
C ILE A 125 -11.06 0.35 -4.90
N THR A 126 -10.58 -0.85 -4.59
CA THR A 126 -9.64 -1.09 -3.50
C THR A 126 -8.44 -1.88 -4.00
N ILE A 127 -7.44 -2.08 -3.15
CA ILE A 127 -6.11 -2.54 -3.56
C ILE A 127 -5.85 -4.03 -3.36
N SER A 128 -6.76 -4.75 -2.68
CA SER A 128 -6.57 -6.17 -2.37
C SER A 128 -7.87 -6.90 -2.08
N GLU A 129 -7.86 -8.22 -2.22
CA GLU A 129 -8.95 -9.12 -1.81
C GLU A 129 -9.27 -8.97 -0.32
N HIS A 130 -8.24 -8.76 0.52
CA HIS A 130 -8.44 -8.50 1.94
C HIS A 130 -9.30 -7.25 2.15
N SER A 131 -8.94 -6.14 1.51
CA SER A 131 -9.67 -4.88 1.65
C SER A 131 -11.13 -5.00 1.14
N LYS A 132 -11.34 -5.65 0.00
CA LYS A 132 -12.67 -5.93 -0.53
C LYS A 132 -13.49 -6.76 0.44
N ALA A 133 -12.96 -7.88 0.91
CA ALA A 133 -13.64 -8.77 1.85
C ALA A 133 -14.03 -8.04 3.14
N VAL A 134 -13.16 -7.17 3.67
CA VAL A 134 -13.48 -6.39 4.88
C VAL A 134 -14.60 -5.38 4.63
N PHE A 135 -14.64 -4.70 3.50
CA PHE A 135 -15.77 -3.84 3.13
C PHE A 135 -17.09 -4.61 3.04
N GLU A 136 -17.10 -5.74 2.34
CA GLU A 136 -18.31 -6.53 2.10
C GLU A 136 -18.85 -7.24 3.35
N THR A 137 -17.94 -7.68 4.23
CA THR A 137 -18.31 -8.44 5.43
C THR A 137 -18.56 -7.60 6.67
N THR A 138 -18.09 -6.33 6.70
CA THR A 138 -18.37 -5.45 7.84
C THR A 138 -19.84 -5.07 7.87
N LYS A 139 -20.50 -5.39 8.99
CA LYS A 139 -21.90 -5.06 9.24
C LYS A 139 -22.06 -4.49 10.64
N TYR A 140 -23.00 -3.57 10.77
CA TYR A 140 -23.35 -2.91 12.04
C TYR A 140 -24.85 -2.93 12.28
N ASN A 141 -25.26 -2.93 13.54
CA ASN A 141 -26.62 -2.59 13.91
C ASN A 141 -26.62 -1.09 14.22
N VAL A 142 -27.35 -0.31 13.44
CA VAL A 142 -27.37 1.14 13.53
C VAL A 142 -28.77 1.63 13.89
N LYS A 143 -28.81 2.77 14.59
CA LYS A 143 -30.07 3.46 14.92
C LYS A 143 -29.97 4.90 14.45
N ASN A 144 -30.92 5.32 13.65
CA ASN A 144 -31.05 6.72 13.28
C ASN A 144 -31.55 7.53 14.50
N ASN A 145 -30.73 8.45 14.98
CA ASN A 145 -31.02 9.23 16.17
C ASN A 145 -32.18 10.24 15.97
N GLU A 146 -32.49 10.62 14.73
CA GLU A 146 -33.56 11.58 14.42
C GLU A 146 -34.91 10.87 14.22
N THR A 147 -34.93 9.77 13.50
CA THR A 147 -36.18 9.04 13.18
C THR A 147 -36.47 7.88 14.14
N GLY A 148 -35.46 7.43 14.91
CA GLY A 148 -35.57 6.26 15.76
C GLY A 148 -35.53 4.91 15.01
N GLU A 149 -35.39 4.94 13.68
CA GLU A 149 -35.33 3.72 12.85
C GLU A 149 -34.09 2.91 13.18
N GLU A 150 -34.28 1.59 13.38
CA GLU A 150 -33.21 0.64 13.63
C GLU A 150 -32.99 -0.22 12.38
N ARG A 151 -31.73 -0.37 11.96
CA ARG A 151 -31.34 -1.25 10.85
C ARG A 151 -30.32 -2.26 11.35
N GLU A 152 -30.67 -3.53 11.26
CA GLU A 152 -29.75 -4.65 11.53
C GLU A 152 -28.95 -5.00 10.28
N ASN A 153 -27.71 -5.46 10.49
CA ASN A 153 -26.80 -5.90 9.42
C ASN A 153 -26.56 -4.82 8.34
N TRP A 154 -26.64 -3.53 8.71
CA TRP A 154 -26.33 -2.45 7.80
C TRP A 154 -24.85 -2.45 7.42
N GLY A 155 -24.53 -2.24 6.16
CA GLY A 155 -23.18 -2.25 5.63
C GLY A 155 -23.06 -1.55 4.30
N LEU A 156 -21.97 -1.78 3.60
CA LEU A 156 -21.74 -1.18 2.29
C LEU A 156 -22.75 -1.68 1.27
N GLU A 157 -23.30 -0.76 0.48
CA GLU A 157 -24.33 -0.98 -0.55
C GLU A 157 -23.77 -0.82 -1.97
N VAL A 158 -22.65 -0.10 -2.12
CA VAL A 158 -22.00 0.13 -3.41
C VAL A 158 -21.03 -1.01 -3.77
N PRO A 159 -20.84 -1.31 -5.09
CA PRO A 159 -19.93 -2.36 -5.53
C PRO A 159 -18.48 -2.03 -5.20
N VAL A 160 -17.70 -3.08 -4.90
CA VAL A 160 -16.27 -2.98 -4.60
C VAL A 160 -15.48 -3.78 -5.63
N GLU A 161 -14.56 -3.11 -6.31
CA GLU A 161 -13.64 -3.69 -7.28
C GLU A 161 -12.20 -3.69 -6.74
N ILE A 162 -11.34 -4.52 -7.34
CA ILE A 162 -9.95 -4.66 -6.88
C ILE A 162 -8.98 -4.33 -8.00
N VAL A 163 -8.12 -3.34 -7.75
CA VAL A 163 -6.94 -3.10 -8.58
C VAL A 163 -5.75 -2.84 -7.66
N GLY A 164 -4.80 -3.78 -7.64
CA GLY A 164 -3.55 -3.64 -6.86
C GLY A 164 -2.55 -2.72 -7.55
N TYR A 165 -1.31 -2.77 -7.07
CA TYR A 165 -0.23 -1.96 -7.64
C TYR A 165 0.54 -2.74 -8.71
N PRO A 166 1.00 -2.09 -9.80
CA PRO A 166 1.87 -2.69 -10.78
C PRO A 166 3.32 -2.82 -10.29
N THR A 167 4.07 -3.69 -10.94
CA THR A 167 5.52 -3.73 -10.79
C THR A 167 6.16 -2.53 -11.49
N ARG A 168 7.08 -1.88 -10.79
CA ARG A 168 7.93 -0.80 -11.35
C ARG A 168 9.38 -1.18 -11.14
N THR A 169 10.05 -1.62 -12.19
CA THR A 169 11.45 -2.02 -12.14
C THR A 169 12.35 -0.85 -12.45
N ALA A 170 13.36 -0.61 -11.61
CA ALA A 170 14.41 0.37 -11.84
C ALA A 170 15.78 -0.31 -11.86
N ALA A 171 16.71 0.24 -12.60
CA ALA A 171 18.10 -0.20 -12.54
C ALA A 171 18.67 0.07 -11.14
N PRO A 172 19.47 -0.85 -10.55
CA PRO A 172 20.03 -0.64 -9.23
C PRO A 172 21.06 0.50 -9.24
N GLU A 173 20.90 1.44 -8.31
CA GLU A 173 21.80 2.55 -8.06
C GLU A 173 22.45 2.38 -6.67
N PRO A 174 23.79 2.41 -6.54
CA PRO A 174 24.44 2.23 -5.24
C PRO A 174 24.02 3.27 -4.20
N VAL A 175 23.73 2.78 -2.99
CA VAL A 175 23.54 3.63 -1.80
C VAL A 175 24.90 3.78 -1.10
N ASN A 176 25.24 4.98 -0.68
CA ASN A 176 26.44 5.23 0.10
C ASN A 176 26.27 4.75 1.56
N ILE A 177 26.36 3.43 1.74
CA ILE A 177 26.32 2.76 3.04
C ILE A 177 27.42 1.71 3.13
N GLU A 178 28.20 1.73 4.22
CA GLU A 178 29.15 0.67 4.52
C GLU A 178 28.50 -0.40 5.40
N LEU A 179 28.36 -1.61 4.86
CA LEU A 179 27.85 -2.76 5.60
C LEU A 179 29.04 -3.63 6.04
N ALA A 180 29.34 -3.60 7.33
CA ALA A 180 30.39 -4.44 7.93
C ALA A 180 29.97 -5.91 8.12
N THR A 181 28.71 -6.23 7.81
CA THR A 181 28.08 -7.54 8.03
C THR A 181 27.68 -8.20 6.71
N ASN A 182 27.67 -9.54 6.64
CA ASN A 182 27.34 -10.30 5.44
C ASN A 182 26.00 -11.04 5.53
N LYS A 183 25.35 -11.07 6.70
CA LYS A 183 24.01 -11.64 6.91
C LYS A 183 23.03 -10.53 7.21
N ASN A 184 22.68 -9.74 6.20
CA ASN A 184 21.86 -8.55 6.40
C ASN A 184 20.38 -8.81 6.18
N PHE A 185 19.55 -8.19 7.01
CA PHE A 185 18.09 -8.17 6.87
C PHE A 185 17.64 -6.74 6.69
N LEU A 186 16.60 -6.54 5.91
CA LEU A 186 16.08 -5.21 5.56
C LEU A 186 14.67 -5.00 6.12
N VAL A 187 14.43 -3.84 6.68
CA VAL A 187 13.11 -3.32 7.02
C VAL A 187 12.91 -2.02 6.25
N VAL A 188 11.80 -1.89 5.51
CA VAL A 188 11.41 -0.64 4.84
C VAL A 188 10.01 -0.27 5.32
N SER A 189 9.91 0.75 6.18
CA SER A 189 8.63 1.10 6.80
C SER A 189 8.72 2.42 7.57
N GLN A 190 7.63 3.18 7.62
CA GLN A 190 7.48 4.24 8.61
C GLN A 190 7.31 3.64 10.02
N TRP A 191 7.95 4.22 11.04
CA TRP A 191 7.93 3.69 12.39
C TRP A 191 6.65 4.07 13.15
N GLY A 192 5.62 3.28 13.00
CA GLY A 192 4.34 3.44 13.69
C GLY A 192 3.92 2.18 14.46
N PRO A 193 2.91 2.29 15.34
CA PRO A 193 2.43 1.15 16.17
C PRO A 193 2.06 -0.07 15.34
N ARG A 194 1.40 0.11 14.20
CA ARG A 194 1.00 -0.96 13.29
C ARG A 194 2.18 -1.75 12.72
N LYS A 195 3.31 -1.11 12.47
CA LYS A 195 4.46 -1.70 11.79
C LYS A 195 5.31 -2.61 12.67
N ASN A 196 5.08 -2.63 13.98
CA ASN A 196 5.70 -3.55 14.93
C ASN A 196 7.25 -3.55 14.91
N ILE A 197 7.84 -2.38 14.64
CA ILE A 197 9.29 -2.24 14.46
C ILE A 197 10.03 -2.49 15.77
N ASP A 198 9.47 -2.08 16.91
CA ASP A 198 10.09 -2.27 18.23
C ASP A 198 10.35 -3.77 18.51
N ASN A 199 9.37 -4.64 18.27
CA ASN A 199 9.56 -6.09 18.39
C ASN A 199 10.45 -6.68 17.29
N THR A 200 10.39 -6.12 16.07
CA THR A 200 11.28 -6.52 14.97
C THR A 200 12.74 -6.36 15.37
N ILE A 201 13.09 -5.22 15.95
CA ILE A 201 14.45 -4.94 16.45
C ILE A 201 14.79 -5.82 17.66
N LYS A 202 13.93 -5.80 18.68
CA LYS A 202 14.15 -6.56 19.92
C LYS A 202 14.43 -8.05 19.65
N TRP A 203 13.54 -8.70 18.93
CA TRP A 203 13.64 -10.13 18.66
C TRP A 203 14.79 -10.48 17.71
N PHE A 204 15.14 -9.57 16.78
CA PHE A 204 16.33 -9.71 15.95
C PHE A 204 17.60 -9.67 16.80
N VAL A 205 17.74 -8.68 17.68
CA VAL A 205 18.88 -8.53 18.57
C VAL A 205 19.01 -9.75 19.48
N GLN A 206 17.91 -10.23 20.08
CA GLN A 206 17.93 -11.43 20.92
C GLN A 206 18.38 -12.68 20.16
N GLU A 207 17.98 -12.82 18.89
CA GLU A 207 18.29 -13.99 18.07
C GLU A 207 19.74 -14.01 17.60
N PHE A 208 20.29 -12.85 17.26
CA PHE A 208 21.64 -12.71 16.70
C PHE A 208 22.64 -12.04 17.63
N LYS A 209 22.36 -11.96 18.94
CA LYS A 209 23.17 -11.24 19.92
C LYS A 209 24.68 -11.55 19.83
N ASP A 210 25.03 -12.81 19.61
CA ASP A 210 26.43 -13.30 19.58
C ASP A 210 27.02 -13.40 18.16
N ASP A 211 26.27 -13.02 17.12
CA ASP A 211 26.71 -13.11 15.73
C ASP A 211 27.17 -11.71 15.21
N PRO A 212 28.49 -11.47 15.13
CA PRO A 212 29.01 -10.19 14.66
C PRO A 212 28.82 -9.95 13.16
N ASP A 213 28.43 -11.01 12.40
CA ASP A 213 28.20 -10.95 10.97
C ASP A 213 26.72 -10.70 10.61
N ALA A 214 25.82 -10.64 11.62
CA ALA A 214 24.43 -10.35 11.43
C ALA A 214 24.14 -8.84 11.50
N GLY A 215 23.40 -8.31 10.52
CA GLY A 215 23.01 -6.92 10.41
C GLY A 215 21.52 -6.74 10.16
N LEU A 216 20.91 -5.76 10.80
CA LEU A 216 19.54 -5.30 10.52
C LEU A 216 19.58 -3.87 9.98
N ILE A 217 19.15 -3.70 8.74
CA ILE A 217 19.08 -2.40 8.06
C ILE A 217 17.65 -1.88 8.20
N LEU A 218 17.51 -0.77 8.87
CA LEU A 218 16.25 -0.07 9.09
C LEU A 218 16.16 1.13 8.13
N LYS A 219 15.54 0.98 6.97
CA LYS A 219 15.10 2.11 6.13
C LYS A 219 13.77 2.59 6.71
N THR A 220 13.86 3.56 7.60
CA THR A 220 12.71 4.02 8.39
C THR A 220 12.78 5.51 8.70
N ASN A 221 11.62 6.08 8.97
CA ASN A 221 11.40 7.42 9.49
C ASN A 221 10.25 7.40 10.50
N THR A 222 10.11 8.44 11.31
CA THR A 222 8.96 8.58 12.22
C THR A 222 7.78 9.25 11.53
N ALA A 223 8.05 10.30 10.74
CA ALA A 223 7.01 11.06 10.03
C ALA A 223 7.44 11.47 8.61
N ALA A 224 8.61 12.10 8.46
CA ALA A 224 9.09 12.66 7.19
C ALA A 224 10.56 12.33 6.97
N ASP A 225 11.08 12.60 5.77
CA ASP A 225 12.47 12.33 5.41
C ASP A 225 13.40 13.55 5.63
N CYS A 226 13.05 14.45 6.55
CA CYS A 226 13.83 15.64 6.87
C CYS A 226 14.86 15.41 7.99
N VAL A 227 15.81 16.35 8.13
CA VAL A 227 16.88 16.27 9.14
C VAL A 227 16.32 16.21 10.58
N MET A 228 15.24 16.93 10.87
CA MET A 228 14.63 16.93 12.20
C MET A 228 14.02 15.55 12.52
N ASP A 229 13.35 14.92 11.57
CA ASP A 229 12.80 13.58 11.75
C ASP A 229 13.90 12.52 11.88
N ARG A 230 15.03 12.70 11.18
CA ARG A 230 16.22 11.85 11.34
C ARG A 230 16.73 11.86 12.76
N GLU A 231 16.79 13.03 13.39
CA GLU A 231 17.23 13.14 14.78
C GLU A 231 16.22 12.45 15.72
N ILE A 232 14.92 12.68 15.54
CA ILE A 232 13.85 12.02 16.32
C ILE A 232 13.93 10.50 16.16
N THR A 233 14.06 10.01 14.93
CA THR A 233 14.16 8.58 14.62
C THR A 233 15.41 7.97 15.25
N THR A 234 16.56 8.68 15.19
CA THR A 234 17.82 8.25 15.81
C THR A 234 17.69 8.16 17.33
N GLN A 235 17.08 9.16 17.96
CA GLN A 235 16.86 9.17 19.42
C GLN A 235 15.94 8.06 19.85
N ARG A 236 14.87 7.79 19.09
CA ARG A 236 13.96 6.67 19.34
C ARG A 236 14.67 5.33 19.27
N LEU A 237 15.49 5.10 18.23
CA LEU A 237 16.29 3.88 18.10
C LEU A 237 17.27 3.73 19.27
N ARG A 238 17.99 4.80 19.63
CA ARG A 238 18.90 4.78 20.79
C ARG A 238 18.18 4.50 22.11
N ALA A 239 16.99 5.07 22.31
CA ALA A 239 16.18 4.81 23.49
C ALA A 239 15.77 3.34 23.59
N LEU A 240 15.32 2.76 22.48
CA LEU A 240 14.96 1.36 22.40
C LEU A 240 16.16 0.43 22.69
N LEU A 241 17.32 0.71 22.09
CA LEU A 241 18.53 -0.10 22.29
C LEU A 241 19.14 0.01 23.70
N ARG A 242 18.81 1.05 24.48
CA ARG A 242 19.19 1.12 25.91
C ARG A 242 18.47 0.08 26.78
N GLU A 243 17.42 -0.54 26.27
CA GLU A 243 16.69 -1.61 26.98
C GLU A 243 17.32 -2.99 26.78
N GLU A 244 18.45 -3.11 26.06
CA GLU A 244 19.10 -4.39 25.72
C GLU A 244 19.39 -5.26 26.96
N ASP A 245 19.81 -4.68 28.08
CA ASP A 245 20.01 -5.39 29.33
C ASP A 245 18.72 -6.07 29.82
N SER A 246 17.59 -5.35 29.71
CA SER A 246 16.27 -5.89 30.08
C SER A 246 15.80 -7.02 29.16
N TRP A 247 16.35 -7.09 27.94
CA TRP A 247 16.08 -8.16 26.98
C TRP A 247 17.00 -9.38 27.15
N GLY A 248 17.96 -9.32 28.09
CA GLY A 248 18.97 -10.36 28.32
C GLY A 248 20.08 -10.38 27.27
N VAL A 249 20.43 -9.22 26.70
CA VAL A 249 21.45 -9.06 25.64
C VAL A 249 22.39 -7.88 25.90
N PRO A 250 23.07 -7.81 27.05
CA PRO A 250 23.85 -6.64 27.45
C PRO A 250 25.02 -6.31 26.52
N ASP A 251 25.61 -7.31 25.87
CA ASP A 251 26.82 -7.16 25.04
C ASP A 251 26.58 -7.74 23.63
N ARG A 252 25.55 -7.23 22.93
CA ARG A 252 25.26 -7.71 21.57
C ARG A 252 26.42 -7.45 20.60
N LYS A 253 26.65 -8.39 19.69
CA LYS A 253 27.65 -8.30 18.62
C LYS A 253 27.03 -7.96 17.25
N CYS A 254 25.75 -8.27 17.04
CA CYS A 254 25.06 -7.93 15.80
C CYS A 254 24.91 -6.41 15.63
N THR A 255 24.81 -5.97 14.39
CA THR A 255 24.79 -4.53 14.03
C THR A 255 23.38 -4.09 13.61
N ILE A 256 22.97 -2.91 14.07
CA ILE A 256 21.76 -2.21 13.60
C ILE A 256 22.18 -0.99 12.79
N TYR A 257 21.77 -0.92 11.53
CA TYR A 257 21.99 0.18 10.63
C TYR A 257 20.71 1.01 10.50
N LEU A 258 20.83 2.34 10.56
CA LEU A 258 19.72 3.26 10.28
C LEU A 258 19.96 3.96 8.94
N VAL A 259 19.07 3.74 8.00
CA VAL A 259 18.99 4.46 6.72
C VAL A 259 17.79 5.38 6.79
N HIS A 260 18.04 6.68 6.90
CA HIS A 260 17.01 7.72 6.95
C HIS A 260 17.18 8.67 5.77
N GLY A 261 16.06 9.23 5.31
CA GLY A 261 16.05 10.13 4.17
C GLY A 261 15.48 9.46 2.92
N GLU A 262 15.41 10.23 1.86
CA GLU A 262 14.87 9.77 0.58
C GLU A 262 15.84 8.81 -0.11
N LEU A 263 15.29 7.81 -0.74
CA LEU A 263 15.98 6.94 -1.69
C LEU A 263 15.22 6.95 -3.01
N THR A 264 15.97 6.94 -4.11
CA THR A 264 15.40 6.73 -5.44
C THR A 264 14.89 5.29 -5.58
N GLU A 265 14.07 5.03 -6.58
CA GLU A 265 13.64 3.66 -6.91
C GLU A 265 14.86 2.76 -7.21
N GLY A 266 15.88 3.29 -7.90
CA GLY A 266 17.13 2.58 -8.16
C GLY A 266 17.92 2.26 -6.88
N GLN A 267 17.96 3.19 -5.92
CA GLN A 267 18.61 2.97 -4.63
C GLN A 267 17.88 1.93 -3.77
N LEU A 268 16.54 1.94 -3.76
CA LEU A 268 15.76 0.89 -3.11
C LEU A 268 15.97 -0.46 -3.80
N THR A 269 15.98 -0.50 -5.13
CA THR A 269 16.30 -1.70 -5.91
C THR A 269 17.67 -2.26 -5.56
N TRP A 270 18.68 -1.39 -5.41
CA TRP A 270 20.02 -1.80 -4.99
C TRP A 270 20.01 -2.45 -3.59
N LEU A 271 19.27 -1.88 -2.63
CA LEU A 271 19.12 -2.48 -1.30
C LEU A 271 18.45 -3.85 -1.37
N TYR A 272 17.37 -3.99 -2.14
CA TYR A 272 16.68 -5.27 -2.30
C TYR A 272 17.55 -6.33 -2.97
N GLN A 273 18.41 -5.95 -3.90
CA GLN A 273 19.28 -6.85 -4.67
C GLN A 273 20.69 -7.00 -4.08
N HIS A 274 20.99 -6.32 -2.96
CA HIS A 274 22.33 -6.37 -2.39
C HIS A 274 22.74 -7.82 -2.02
N PRO A 275 23.95 -8.30 -2.41
CA PRO A 275 24.33 -9.71 -2.30
C PRO A 275 24.33 -10.26 -0.86
N THR A 276 24.58 -9.41 0.14
CA THR A 276 24.56 -9.82 1.55
C THR A 276 23.16 -9.86 2.16
N MET A 277 22.14 -9.38 1.43
CA MET A 277 20.76 -9.34 1.92
C MET A 277 20.15 -10.73 1.97
N GLN A 278 19.67 -11.15 3.15
CA GLN A 278 19.04 -12.46 3.35
C GLN A 278 17.54 -12.42 3.11
N ALA A 279 16.86 -11.40 3.64
CA ALA A 279 15.42 -11.21 3.47
C ALA A 279 14.98 -9.78 3.80
N LEU A 280 13.83 -9.36 3.25
CA LEU A 280 13.04 -8.27 3.80
C LEU A 280 12.17 -8.81 4.94
N ILE A 281 12.13 -8.08 6.04
CA ILE A 281 11.28 -8.37 7.20
C ILE A 281 10.10 -7.41 7.23
N ASN A 282 8.89 -7.97 7.32
CA ASN A 282 7.69 -7.22 7.66
C ASN A 282 6.77 -8.09 8.53
N ILE A 283 6.75 -7.82 9.83
CA ILE A 283 5.85 -8.43 10.80
C ILE A 283 4.82 -7.41 11.32
N ALA A 284 4.42 -6.48 10.46
CA ALA A 284 3.36 -5.53 10.75
C ALA A 284 2.08 -6.26 11.17
N HIS A 285 1.28 -5.61 12.02
CA HIS A 285 0.01 -6.17 12.50
C HIS A 285 -1.03 -6.29 11.38
N GLY A 286 -0.92 -5.50 10.31
CA GLY A 286 -1.76 -5.56 9.13
C GLY A 286 -1.21 -4.72 7.99
N GLU A 287 -1.46 -5.16 6.77
CA GLU A 287 -1.14 -4.45 5.53
C GLU A 287 -2.35 -4.49 4.59
N GLY A 288 -2.72 -3.33 4.06
CA GLY A 288 -3.75 -3.26 3.02
C GLY A 288 -3.29 -3.88 1.70
N PHE A 289 -1.99 -3.73 1.37
CA PHE A 289 -1.30 -4.39 0.26
C PHE A 289 0.12 -4.80 0.65
N GLY A 290 0.91 -3.87 1.21
CA GLY A 290 2.30 -4.12 1.61
C GLY A 290 3.29 -3.77 0.51
N LEU A 291 3.31 -2.52 0.03
CA LEU A 291 4.20 -2.06 -1.06
C LEU A 291 5.66 -2.48 -0.88
N PRO A 292 6.34 -2.27 0.28
CA PRO A 292 7.72 -2.71 0.43
C PRO A 292 7.93 -4.23 0.33
N LEU A 293 6.93 -5.04 0.75
CA LEU A 293 6.94 -6.49 0.53
C LEU A 293 6.83 -6.83 -0.96
N PHE A 294 5.96 -6.12 -1.67
CA PHE A 294 5.76 -6.30 -3.10
C PHE A 294 7.01 -5.91 -3.89
N GLU A 295 7.60 -4.77 -3.57
CA GLU A 295 8.85 -4.28 -4.17
C GLU A 295 10.00 -5.28 -3.96
N ALA A 296 10.22 -5.75 -2.73
CA ALA A 296 11.23 -6.75 -2.43
C ALA A 296 10.96 -8.07 -3.18
N ALA A 297 9.69 -8.49 -3.30
CA ALA A 297 9.31 -9.71 -3.99
C ALA A 297 9.59 -9.66 -5.50
N TYR A 298 9.25 -8.57 -6.18
CA TYR A 298 9.55 -8.46 -7.61
C TYR A 298 11.04 -8.15 -7.89
N ASN A 299 11.80 -7.76 -6.87
CA ASN A 299 13.26 -7.70 -6.92
C ASN A 299 13.95 -9.04 -6.55
N GLY A 300 13.17 -10.09 -6.25
CA GLY A 300 13.68 -11.44 -5.98
C GLY A 300 14.26 -11.65 -4.59
N LEU A 301 14.04 -10.71 -3.65
CA LEU A 301 14.47 -10.85 -2.26
C LEU A 301 13.51 -11.77 -1.49
N PRO A 302 14.00 -12.77 -0.73
CA PRO A 302 13.15 -13.52 0.19
C PRO A 302 12.43 -12.62 1.20
N LEU A 303 11.21 -13.02 1.59
CA LEU A 303 10.37 -12.27 2.53
C LEU A 303 10.18 -13.05 3.84
N ILE A 304 10.37 -12.39 4.97
CA ILE A 304 9.94 -12.86 6.29
C ILE A 304 8.69 -12.07 6.68
N THR A 305 7.52 -12.72 6.66
CA THR A 305 6.26 -12.02 6.90
C THR A 305 5.19 -12.93 7.48
N ILE A 306 4.17 -12.31 8.08
CA ILE A 306 2.92 -13.01 8.44
C ILE A 306 2.10 -13.27 7.18
N THR A 307 1.23 -14.30 7.22
CA THR A 307 0.36 -14.67 6.10
C THR A 307 -1.09 -14.28 6.37
N TRP A 308 -1.31 -12.98 6.58
CA TRP A 308 -2.62 -12.35 6.80
C TRP A 308 -2.59 -10.90 6.29
N GLY A 309 -3.68 -10.45 5.65
CA GLY A 309 -3.79 -9.11 5.07
C GLY A 309 -3.62 -9.10 3.55
N GLY A 310 -3.54 -7.90 2.97
CA GLY A 310 -3.54 -7.70 1.53
C GLY A 310 -2.33 -8.25 0.78
N GLN A 311 -1.20 -8.47 1.46
CA GLN A 311 -0.03 -9.10 0.83
C GLN A 311 -0.29 -10.53 0.32
N LEU A 312 -1.36 -11.19 0.76
CA LEU A 312 -1.70 -12.53 0.27
C LEU A 312 -1.92 -12.57 -1.24
N ASP A 313 -2.35 -11.48 -1.83
CA ASP A 313 -2.65 -11.38 -3.26
C ASP A 313 -1.42 -11.64 -4.14
N PHE A 314 -0.23 -11.31 -3.65
CA PHE A 314 0.99 -11.49 -4.44
C PHE A 314 2.01 -12.47 -3.84
N ILE A 315 1.98 -12.77 -2.52
CA ILE A 315 2.94 -13.71 -1.92
C ILE A 315 2.57 -15.18 -2.14
N CYS A 316 1.37 -15.46 -2.61
CA CYS A 316 0.85 -16.80 -2.84
C CYS A 316 1.01 -17.25 -4.29
N ARG A 317 1.25 -18.56 -4.48
CA ARG A 317 1.26 -19.20 -5.79
C ARG A 317 0.48 -20.52 -5.73
N PRO A 318 -0.20 -20.91 -6.81
CA PRO A 318 -0.87 -22.21 -6.85
C PRO A 318 0.14 -23.35 -6.81
N ASN A 319 -0.10 -24.34 -5.97
CA ASN A 319 0.62 -25.60 -6.01
C ASN A 319 0.06 -26.52 -7.12
N LYS A 320 0.61 -27.73 -7.27
CA LYS A 320 0.17 -28.72 -8.28
C LYS A 320 -1.32 -29.11 -8.16
N LYS A 321 -1.98 -28.84 -7.02
CA LYS A 321 -3.38 -29.09 -6.76
C LYS A 321 -4.25 -27.82 -6.89
N GLY A 322 -3.69 -26.70 -7.38
CA GLY A 322 -4.38 -25.41 -7.50
C GLY A 322 -4.51 -24.63 -6.19
N LYS A 323 -4.09 -25.17 -5.04
CA LYS A 323 -4.18 -24.48 -3.76
C LYS A 323 -3.13 -23.38 -3.69
N GLN A 324 -3.53 -22.16 -3.32
CA GLN A 324 -2.62 -21.04 -3.06
C GLN A 324 -1.73 -21.32 -1.85
N VAL A 325 -0.42 -21.19 -2.02
CA VAL A 325 0.60 -21.45 -1.00
C VAL A 325 1.56 -20.28 -0.93
N PRO A 326 1.77 -19.67 0.25
CA PRO A 326 2.71 -18.57 0.41
C PRO A 326 4.15 -19.00 0.07
N HIS A 327 4.83 -18.19 -0.75
CA HIS A 327 6.23 -18.41 -1.17
C HIS A 327 7.21 -17.54 -0.36
N VAL A 328 6.98 -17.44 0.94
CA VAL A 328 7.73 -16.63 1.91
C VAL A 328 8.28 -17.49 3.04
N ILE A 329 9.12 -16.92 3.88
CA ILE A 329 9.50 -17.46 5.19
C ILE A 329 8.41 -17.00 6.16
N ARG A 330 7.51 -17.92 6.46
CA ARG A 330 6.28 -17.61 7.19
C ARG A 330 6.56 -17.35 8.68
N VAL A 331 5.92 -16.31 9.21
CA VAL A 331 5.81 -16.04 10.64
C VAL A 331 4.36 -16.32 11.08
N ASP A 332 4.21 -17.17 12.09
CA ASP A 332 2.91 -17.45 12.71
C ASP A 332 2.44 -16.27 13.55
N HIS A 333 1.13 -16.11 13.65
CA HIS A 333 0.50 -15.00 14.36
C HIS A 333 -0.77 -15.43 15.08
N ASP A 334 -1.20 -14.59 16.02
CA ASP A 334 -2.50 -14.66 16.65
C ASP A 334 -3.32 -13.41 16.27
N MET A 335 -4.61 -13.57 16.04
CA MET A 335 -5.52 -12.43 15.87
C MET A 335 -5.92 -11.91 17.25
N LYS A 336 -5.71 -10.61 17.48
CA LYS A 336 -6.06 -9.93 18.75
C LYS A 336 -6.65 -8.54 18.46
N PRO A 337 -7.41 -7.97 19.41
CA PRO A 337 -7.89 -6.60 19.29
C PRO A 337 -6.76 -5.60 19.06
N VAL A 338 -7.05 -4.55 18.31
CA VAL A 338 -6.12 -3.45 18.07
C VAL A 338 -5.68 -2.82 19.41
N GLN A 339 -4.40 -2.51 19.56
CA GLN A 339 -3.88 -1.86 20.76
C GLN A 339 -4.53 -0.48 20.93
N LYS A 340 -4.85 -0.11 22.17
CA LYS A 340 -5.48 1.20 22.49
C LYS A 340 -4.74 2.39 21.88
N ALA A 341 -3.40 2.35 21.85
CA ALA A 341 -2.58 3.40 21.28
C ALA A 341 -2.66 3.53 19.73
N ALA A 342 -3.24 2.55 19.06
CA ALA A 342 -3.41 2.52 17.61
C ALA A 342 -4.87 2.80 17.18
N ILE A 343 -5.80 2.89 18.12
CA ILE A 343 -7.19 3.25 17.83
C ILE A 343 -7.22 4.68 17.29
N TRP A 344 -7.86 4.85 16.16
CA TRP A 344 -8.11 6.12 15.53
C TRP A 344 -9.58 6.19 15.14
N GLU A 345 -10.36 6.88 15.97
CA GLU A 345 -11.81 6.96 15.79
C GLU A 345 -12.20 7.37 14.36
N GLY A 346 -13.09 6.60 13.75
CA GLY A 346 -13.53 6.79 12.38
C GLY A 346 -12.57 6.24 11.30
N VAL A 347 -11.45 5.63 11.70
CA VAL A 347 -10.49 5.00 10.77
C VAL A 347 -10.12 3.59 11.23
N ILE A 348 -9.63 3.45 12.48
CA ILE A 348 -9.28 2.18 13.09
C ILE A 348 -10.18 1.98 14.31
N GLU A 349 -11.18 1.14 14.17
CA GLU A 349 -12.18 0.91 15.19
C GLU A 349 -11.64 0.04 16.34
N ALA A 350 -12.05 0.34 17.58
CA ALA A 350 -11.62 -0.37 18.78
C ALA A 350 -11.99 -1.87 18.78
N GLU A 351 -13.06 -2.22 18.08
CA GLU A 351 -13.55 -3.60 17.93
C GLU A 351 -12.84 -4.39 16.83
N SER A 352 -11.95 -3.72 16.08
CA SER A 352 -11.18 -4.35 15.03
C SER A 352 -10.10 -5.24 15.61
N MET A 353 -9.73 -6.24 14.83
CA MET A 353 -8.61 -7.13 15.13
C MET A 353 -7.54 -6.99 14.06
N TRP A 354 -6.30 -7.32 14.44
CA TRP A 354 -5.19 -7.49 13.52
C TRP A 354 -4.23 -8.57 14.01
N ALA A 355 -3.22 -8.91 13.23
CA ALA A 355 -2.32 -10.01 13.49
C ALA A 355 -1.17 -9.60 14.43
N PHE A 356 -0.87 -10.45 15.40
CA PHE A 356 0.30 -10.34 16.27
C PHE A 356 1.27 -11.47 15.97
N ALA A 357 2.43 -11.14 15.42
CA ALA A 357 3.48 -12.11 15.15
C ALA A 357 3.92 -12.85 16.42
N LYS A 358 4.18 -14.17 16.30
CA LYS A 358 4.72 -14.98 17.40
C LYS A 358 6.24 -14.86 17.40
N GLU A 359 6.81 -14.44 18.54
CA GLU A 359 8.25 -14.26 18.72
C GLU A 359 9.05 -15.50 18.30
N SER A 360 8.66 -16.68 18.80
CA SER A 360 9.38 -17.94 18.51
C SER A 360 9.37 -18.27 17.00
N SER A 361 8.25 -18.00 16.31
CA SER A 361 8.13 -18.22 14.88
C SER A 361 8.97 -17.21 14.08
N TYR A 362 9.01 -15.95 14.52
CA TYR A 362 9.83 -14.92 13.89
C TYR A 362 11.33 -15.23 14.03
N LYS A 363 11.81 -15.57 15.25
CA LYS A 363 13.19 -15.97 15.48
C LYS A 363 13.58 -17.19 14.65
N LYS A 364 12.70 -18.20 14.58
CA LYS A 364 12.89 -19.35 13.68
C LYS A 364 12.99 -18.91 12.21
N ALA A 365 12.16 -17.98 11.75
CA ALA A 365 12.20 -17.50 10.38
C ALA A 365 13.51 -16.78 10.04
N LEU A 366 14.08 -16.03 10.99
CA LEU A 366 15.40 -15.41 10.87
C LEU A 366 16.50 -16.47 10.68
N ARG A 367 16.49 -17.53 11.51
CA ARG A 367 17.44 -18.65 11.35
C ARG A 367 17.25 -19.40 10.03
N ASP A 368 16.01 -19.71 9.69
CA ASP A 368 15.70 -20.39 8.43
C ASP A 368 16.22 -19.62 7.19
N ALA A 369 16.20 -18.28 7.22
CA ALA A 369 16.76 -17.45 6.15
C ALA A 369 18.28 -17.60 6.00
N VAL A 370 19.00 -17.71 7.11
CA VAL A 370 20.47 -17.88 7.15
C VAL A 370 20.85 -19.32 6.87
N ASP A 371 20.17 -20.30 7.45
CA ASP A 371 20.54 -21.72 7.40
C ASP A 371 20.13 -22.37 6.06
N LYS A 372 19.12 -21.82 5.37
CA LYS A 372 18.55 -22.39 4.14
C LYS A 372 18.47 -21.35 3.00
N PRO A 373 19.53 -20.57 2.75
CA PRO A 373 19.46 -19.42 1.83
C PRO A 373 19.12 -19.85 0.39
N THR A 374 19.70 -20.94 -0.09
CA THR A 374 19.43 -21.46 -1.44
C THR A 374 17.94 -21.80 -1.63
N HIS A 375 17.35 -22.47 -0.65
CA HIS A 375 15.92 -22.84 -0.70
C HIS A 375 15.02 -21.61 -0.80
N TYR A 376 15.23 -20.60 0.02
CA TYR A 376 14.38 -19.43 0.03
C TYR A 376 14.63 -18.48 -1.15
N ARG A 377 15.88 -18.40 -1.64
CA ARG A 377 16.20 -17.67 -2.88
C ARG A 377 15.51 -18.30 -4.10
N GLN A 378 15.48 -19.63 -4.21
CA GLN A 378 14.74 -20.31 -5.27
C GLN A 378 13.23 -20.03 -5.20
N ARG A 379 12.64 -20.03 -4.00
CA ARG A 379 11.23 -19.69 -3.82
C ARG A 379 10.95 -18.22 -4.17
N ALA A 380 11.82 -17.30 -3.77
CA ALA A 380 11.72 -15.88 -4.09
C ALA A 380 11.80 -15.65 -5.61
N ALA A 381 12.72 -16.32 -6.32
CA ALA A 381 12.84 -16.23 -7.78
C ALA A 381 11.58 -16.74 -8.51
N LEU A 382 10.95 -17.82 -8.01
CA LEU A 382 9.68 -18.29 -8.53
C LEU A 382 8.53 -17.30 -8.27
N LEU A 383 8.51 -16.66 -7.11
CA LEU A 383 7.54 -15.63 -6.76
C LEU A 383 7.72 -14.40 -7.65
N GLN A 384 8.94 -13.90 -7.78
CA GLN A 384 9.33 -12.80 -8.66
C GLN A 384 8.79 -13.00 -10.09
N LYS A 385 9.06 -14.17 -10.68
CA LYS A 385 8.57 -14.49 -12.03
C LYS A 385 7.05 -14.42 -12.14
N THR A 386 6.34 -14.86 -11.10
CA THR A 386 4.87 -14.80 -11.08
C THR A 386 4.36 -13.37 -10.97
N ILE A 387 4.98 -12.56 -10.10
CA ILE A 387 4.60 -11.17 -9.89
C ILE A 387 4.85 -10.35 -11.16
N LEU A 388 6.05 -10.43 -11.76
CA LEU A 388 6.38 -9.71 -12.98
C LEU A 388 5.46 -10.05 -14.17
N LYS A 389 4.91 -11.27 -14.19
CA LYS A 389 3.93 -11.68 -15.19
C LYS A 389 2.53 -11.12 -14.93
N ASN A 390 2.07 -11.14 -13.67
CA ASN A 390 0.66 -10.92 -13.35
C ASN A 390 0.35 -9.48 -12.94
N PHE A 391 1.38 -8.68 -12.62
CA PHE A 391 1.26 -7.32 -12.11
C PHE A 391 2.00 -6.31 -13.02
N SER A 392 1.99 -6.53 -14.34
CA SER A 392 2.55 -5.55 -15.27
C SER A 392 1.73 -4.25 -15.28
N GLU A 393 2.38 -3.12 -15.57
CA GLU A 393 1.69 -1.84 -15.70
C GLU A 393 0.56 -1.91 -16.72
N GLU A 394 0.83 -2.48 -17.91
CA GLU A 394 -0.15 -2.60 -18.99
C GLU A 394 -1.42 -3.31 -18.52
N ALA A 395 -1.29 -4.52 -17.93
CA ALA A 395 -2.43 -5.30 -17.48
C ALA A 395 -3.24 -4.61 -16.39
N LEU A 396 -2.57 -3.90 -15.47
CA LEU A 396 -3.25 -3.20 -14.38
C LEU A 396 -3.81 -1.85 -14.82
N PHE A 397 -3.20 -1.16 -15.77
CA PHE A 397 -3.78 0.04 -16.39
C PHE A 397 -5.08 -0.29 -17.12
N GLU A 398 -5.06 -1.33 -17.96
CA GLU A 398 -6.24 -1.82 -18.66
C GLU A 398 -7.37 -2.19 -17.70
N LYS A 399 -7.03 -2.98 -16.67
CA LYS A 399 -7.99 -3.34 -15.61
C LYS A 399 -8.53 -2.12 -14.87
N PHE A 400 -7.68 -1.14 -14.53
CA PHE A 400 -8.11 0.06 -13.82
C PHE A 400 -9.04 0.92 -14.67
N VAL A 401 -8.67 1.14 -15.92
CA VAL A 401 -9.45 1.92 -16.89
C VAL A 401 -10.82 1.27 -17.12
N SER A 402 -10.90 -0.06 -17.25
CA SER A 402 -12.17 -0.78 -17.46
C SER A 402 -13.18 -0.58 -16.32
N HIS A 403 -12.73 -0.30 -15.09
CA HIS A 403 -13.62 0.06 -13.99
C HIS A 403 -14.13 1.51 -14.02
N ILE A 404 -13.53 2.38 -14.85
CA ILE A 404 -13.88 3.80 -14.96
C ILE A 404 -14.61 4.08 -16.27
N HIS A 405 -14.24 3.38 -17.32
CA HIS A 405 -14.79 3.52 -18.65
C HIS A 405 -15.07 2.15 -19.25
N GLU A 406 -16.35 1.82 -19.38
CA GLU A 406 -16.78 0.66 -20.15
C GLU A 406 -16.67 1.02 -21.64
N GLU A 407 -15.84 0.30 -22.37
CA GLU A 407 -15.84 0.39 -23.82
C GLU A 407 -17.20 -0.10 -24.30
N GLN A 408 -17.97 0.78 -24.95
CA GLN A 408 -19.21 0.36 -25.57
C GLN A 408 -18.87 -0.58 -26.72
N ASP A 409 -19.50 -1.73 -26.75
CA ASP A 409 -19.36 -2.71 -27.82
C ASP A 409 -19.60 -2.02 -29.18
N GLU A 410 -18.70 -2.20 -30.14
CA GLU A 410 -18.84 -1.55 -31.46
C GLU A 410 -20.21 -1.85 -32.09
N GLU A 411 -20.76 -3.03 -31.86
CA GLU A 411 -22.12 -3.39 -32.30
C GLU A 411 -23.20 -2.53 -31.64
N VAL A 412 -23.03 -2.17 -30.36
CA VAL A 412 -23.95 -1.29 -29.63
C VAL A 412 -23.83 0.15 -30.11
N LEU A 413 -22.61 0.62 -30.41
CA LEU A 413 -22.38 1.95 -30.99
C LEU A 413 -22.98 2.08 -32.40
N GLU A 414 -22.83 1.05 -33.24
CA GLU A 414 -23.46 1.03 -34.55
C GLU A 414 -24.99 0.97 -34.47
N TRP A 415 -25.52 0.24 -33.48
CA TRP A 415 -26.95 0.16 -33.24
C TRP A 415 -27.51 1.51 -32.74
N LEU A 416 -26.82 2.19 -31.82
CA LEU A 416 -27.21 3.52 -31.33
C LEU A 416 -27.18 4.57 -32.48
N LYS A 417 -26.16 4.57 -33.32
CA LYS A 417 -26.09 5.44 -34.50
C LYS A 417 -27.27 5.25 -35.46
N LYS A 418 -27.67 3.99 -35.67
CA LYS A 418 -28.85 3.67 -36.49
C LYS A 418 -30.16 4.18 -35.87
N ILE A 419 -30.26 4.20 -34.52
CA ILE A 419 -31.44 4.74 -33.83
C ILE A 419 -31.48 6.28 -33.95
N GLU A 420 -30.35 6.96 -33.76
CA GLU A 420 -30.26 8.42 -33.93
C GLU A 420 -30.64 8.85 -35.34
N GLU A 421 -30.16 8.16 -36.37
CA GLU A 421 -30.51 8.42 -37.77
C GLU A 421 -32.01 8.21 -38.06
N VAL A 422 -32.69 7.30 -37.35
CA VAL A 422 -34.13 7.05 -37.48
C VAL A 422 -34.97 8.09 -36.73
N SER A 423 -34.41 8.70 -35.67
CA SER A 423 -35.11 9.72 -34.87
C SER A 423 -35.06 11.15 -35.49
N GLU A 424 -34.21 11.38 -36.48
CA GLU A 424 -34.08 12.63 -37.20
C GLU A 424 -34.94 12.66 -38.49
N LEU A 425 -35.63 11.58 -38.84
CA LEU A 425 -36.59 11.46 -39.92
C LEU A 425 -38.03 11.59 -39.42
#